data_72e51409f78433baa4b2ab30e9f3fcb9
#
_entry.id   72e51409f78433baa4b2ab30e9f3fcb9
#
_cell.length_a   1.000
_cell.length_b   1.000
_cell.length_c   1.000
_cell.angle_alpha   90.00
_cell.angle_beta   90.00
_cell.angle_gamma   90.00
#
_symmetry.space_group_name_H-M   'P 1'
#
loop_
_entity.id
_entity.type
_entity.pdbx_description
1 polymer ?
#
loop_
_entity_poly.entity_id
_entity_poly.type
_entity_poly.pdbx_seq_one_letter_code
_entity_poly.pdbx_strand_id
1 'polypeptide(L)'
;MNEIETKTHTALHIVKGAVVKVLGEKAKWTASVYVSGNHGRLTVKFDRKPTPEEIAEIERLANEKVKENVPIHVYELPREEAERRFGEDMYDLFPIPPEIKTLKVVVIENWNVNACNKQHTKTTGEVGEIKIKKVRFRKSKELLEISFDVL
;
A
#
# COMPACT_ATOMS: atom_id res chain seq x y z
N MET A 1 11.72 8.39 -10.19
CA MET A 1 12.18 7.40 -9.20
C MET A 1 13.18 6.45 -9.85
N ASN A 2 14.18 6.01 -9.10
CA ASN A 2 15.10 4.99 -9.57
C ASN A 2 14.48 3.60 -9.38
N GLU A 3 15.17 2.58 -9.87
CA GLU A 3 14.69 1.20 -9.81
C GLU A 3 14.44 0.72 -8.38
N ILE A 4 15.34 1.06 -7.46
CA ILE A 4 15.21 0.66 -6.05
C ILE A 4 13.95 1.26 -5.44
N GLU A 5 13.72 2.54 -5.66
CA GLU A 5 12.55 3.23 -5.13
C GLU A 5 11.25 2.77 -5.77
N THR A 6 11.30 2.36 -7.04
CA THR A 6 10.13 1.77 -7.71
C THR A 6 9.71 0.47 -7.00
N LYS A 7 10.69 -0.37 -6.64
CA LYS A 7 10.41 -1.60 -5.87
C LYS A 7 9.84 -1.28 -4.50
N THR A 8 10.44 -0.31 -3.81
CA THR A 8 9.98 0.09 -2.47
C THR A 8 8.57 0.67 -2.52
N HIS A 9 8.29 1.48 -3.54
CA HIS A 9 6.96 2.05 -3.70
C HIS A 9 5.92 0.96 -4.00
N THR A 10 6.28 -0.01 -4.85
CA THR A 10 5.42 -1.17 -5.10
C THR A 10 5.16 -1.94 -3.81
N ALA A 11 6.20 -2.11 -2.98
CA ALA A 11 6.08 -2.79 -1.69
C ALA A 11 5.05 -2.13 -0.78
N LEU A 12 4.89 -0.79 -0.85
CA LEU A 12 3.86 -0.10 -0.06
C LEU A 12 2.47 -0.65 -0.36
N HIS A 13 2.15 -0.89 -1.63
CA HIS A 13 0.85 -1.46 -2.01
C HIS A 13 0.70 -2.91 -1.55
N ILE A 14 1.79 -3.67 -1.59
CA ILE A 14 1.78 -5.07 -1.13
C ILE A 14 1.57 -5.12 0.39
N VAL A 15 2.29 -4.28 1.13
CA VAL A 15 2.15 -4.18 2.59
C VAL A 15 0.74 -3.70 2.97
N LYS A 16 0.20 -2.72 2.24
CA LYS A 16 -1.16 -2.21 2.50
C LYS A 16 -2.20 -3.32 2.38
N GLY A 17 -2.10 -4.16 1.34
CA GLY A 17 -3.00 -5.30 1.19
C GLY A 17 -2.91 -6.26 2.37
N ALA A 18 -1.69 -6.55 2.84
CA ALA A 18 -1.48 -7.41 4.00
C ALA A 18 -2.07 -6.78 5.27
N VAL A 19 -1.87 -5.48 5.47
CA VAL A 19 -2.41 -4.75 6.61
C VAL A 19 -3.93 -4.89 6.68
N VAL A 20 -4.61 -4.67 5.57
CA VAL A 20 -6.08 -4.76 5.52
C VAL A 20 -6.55 -6.21 5.74
N LYS A 21 -5.82 -7.19 5.21
CA LYS A 21 -6.16 -8.62 5.44
C LYS A 21 -6.09 -8.99 6.91
N VAL A 22 -5.07 -8.51 7.62
CA VAL A 22 -4.85 -8.86 9.03
C VAL A 22 -5.66 -8.00 9.98
N LEU A 23 -5.69 -6.68 9.75
CA LEU A 23 -6.32 -5.74 10.68
C LEU A 23 -7.76 -5.39 10.32
N GLY A 24 -8.18 -5.69 9.08
CA GLY A 24 -9.55 -5.45 8.63
C GLY A 24 -9.73 -4.10 7.95
N GLU A 25 -10.96 -3.85 7.51
CA GLU A 25 -11.34 -2.66 6.74
C GLU A 25 -11.09 -1.35 7.48
N LYS A 26 -11.04 -1.35 8.81
CA LYS A 26 -10.74 -0.15 9.58
C LYS A 26 -9.37 0.44 9.22
N ALA A 27 -8.44 -0.40 8.75
CA ALA A 27 -7.07 0.02 8.42
C ALA A 27 -6.90 0.41 6.95
N LYS A 28 -7.98 0.54 6.18
CA LYS A 28 -7.89 0.77 4.74
C LYS A 28 -7.49 2.18 4.33
N TRP A 29 -7.59 3.16 5.22
CA TRP A 29 -7.34 4.55 4.86
C TRP A 29 -5.88 4.93 5.09
N THR A 30 -5.15 5.06 4.00
CA THR A 30 -3.74 5.51 4.03
C THR A 30 -3.71 7.00 4.30
N ALA A 31 -2.98 7.40 5.34
CA ALA A 31 -2.78 8.82 5.67
C ALA A 31 -1.56 9.39 4.96
N SER A 32 -0.49 8.61 4.85
CA SER A 32 0.72 9.03 4.15
C SER A 32 1.61 7.85 3.82
N VAL A 33 2.54 8.07 2.89
CA VAL A 33 3.57 7.11 2.53
C VAL A 33 4.90 7.83 2.43
N TYR A 34 5.98 7.09 2.63
CA TYR A 34 7.34 7.62 2.54
C TYR A 34 8.24 6.57 1.90
N VAL A 35 9.08 7.00 0.97
CA VAL A 35 10.06 6.14 0.30
C VAL A 35 11.39 6.85 0.27
N SER A 36 12.44 6.17 0.71
CA SER A 36 13.82 6.64 0.59
C SER A 36 14.69 5.41 0.32
N GLY A 37 15.18 5.27 -0.90
CA GLY A 37 15.93 4.09 -1.30
C GLY A 37 15.10 2.82 -1.12
N ASN A 38 15.65 1.84 -0.42
CA ASN A 38 14.96 0.58 -0.13
C ASN A 38 14.09 0.62 1.14
N HIS A 39 13.97 1.80 1.77
CA HIS A 39 13.18 1.97 2.99
C HIS A 39 11.84 2.62 2.66
N GLY A 40 10.77 2.03 3.19
CA GLY A 40 9.42 2.56 3.02
C GLY A 40 8.69 2.65 4.36
N ARG A 41 7.71 3.55 4.42
CA ARG A 41 6.83 3.66 5.58
C ARG A 41 5.41 3.90 5.10
N LEU A 42 4.52 3.03 5.57
CA LEU A 42 3.08 3.16 5.34
C LEU A 42 2.42 3.65 6.62
N THR A 43 1.64 4.71 6.53
CA THR A 43 0.87 5.22 7.67
C THR A 43 -0.61 5.10 7.33
N VAL A 44 -1.36 4.40 8.19
CA VAL A 44 -2.81 4.22 8.00
C VAL A 44 -3.55 4.70 9.24
N LYS A 45 -4.80 5.09 9.06
CA LYS A 45 -5.71 5.37 10.16
C LYS A 45 -6.06 4.05 10.85
N PHE A 46 -5.87 3.98 12.18
CA PHE A 46 -6.21 2.79 12.94
C PHE A 46 -6.35 3.14 14.41
N ASP A 47 -7.01 2.29 15.19
CA ASP A 47 -7.42 2.62 16.55
C ASP A 47 -6.61 1.94 17.65
N ARG A 48 -5.61 1.14 17.32
CA ARG A 48 -4.76 0.47 18.30
C ARG A 48 -3.41 0.05 17.69
N LYS A 49 -2.48 -0.32 18.55
CA LYS A 49 -1.23 -0.92 18.07
C LYS A 49 -1.47 -2.42 17.80
N PRO A 50 -1.03 -2.94 16.65
CA PRO A 50 -1.12 -4.37 16.37
C PRO A 50 -0.30 -5.19 17.34
N THR A 51 -0.72 -6.42 17.57
CA THR A 51 0.05 -7.37 18.38
C THR A 51 1.28 -7.85 17.60
N PRO A 52 2.31 -8.38 18.30
CA PRO A 52 3.46 -8.97 17.60
C PRO A 52 3.07 -10.06 16.62
N GLU A 53 2.07 -10.86 16.92
CA GLU A 53 1.56 -11.91 16.05
C GLU A 53 0.93 -11.33 14.78
N GLU A 54 0.18 -10.24 14.92
CA GLU A 54 -0.41 -9.56 13.77
C GLU A 54 0.67 -8.95 12.87
N ILE A 55 1.72 -8.36 13.47
CA ILE A 55 2.84 -7.78 12.71
C ILE A 55 3.56 -8.88 11.93
N ALA A 56 3.82 -10.02 12.57
CA ALA A 56 4.46 -11.16 11.91
C ALA A 56 3.60 -11.68 10.76
N GLU A 57 2.28 -11.72 10.93
CA GLU A 57 1.38 -12.18 9.88
C GLU A 57 1.33 -11.21 8.71
N ILE A 58 1.36 -9.89 8.97
CA ILE A 58 1.42 -8.88 7.91
C ILE A 58 2.67 -9.10 7.06
N GLU A 59 3.82 -9.29 7.70
CA GLU A 59 5.07 -9.52 6.99
C GLU A 59 5.02 -10.82 6.19
N ARG A 60 4.49 -11.89 6.77
CA ARG A 60 4.36 -13.19 6.10
C ARG A 60 3.48 -13.09 4.87
N LEU A 61 2.32 -12.45 4.99
CA LEU A 61 1.38 -12.31 3.87
C LEU A 61 1.95 -11.43 2.76
N ALA A 62 2.65 -10.35 3.14
CA ALA A 62 3.29 -9.49 2.16
C ALA A 62 4.32 -10.28 1.34
N ASN A 63 5.17 -11.05 2.00
CA ASN A 63 6.18 -11.87 1.32
C ASN A 63 5.55 -13.00 0.51
N GLU A 64 4.45 -13.56 0.97
CA GLU A 64 3.71 -14.56 0.21
C GLU A 64 3.19 -13.97 -1.11
N LYS A 65 2.66 -12.75 -1.07
CA LYS A 65 2.18 -12.07 -2.27
C LYS A 65 3.33 -11.78 -3.25
N VAL A 66 4.50 -11.42 -2.73
CA VAL A 66 5.71 -11.27 -3.56
C VAL A 66 6.04 -12.59 -4.26
N LYS A 67 6.02 -13.69 -3.52
CA LYS A 67 6.35 -15.01 -4.07
C LYS A 67 5.35 -15.50 -5.11
N GLU A 68 4.10 -15.10 -5.01
CA GLU A 68 3.09 -15.44 -6.00
C GLU A 68 3.40 -14.80 -7.36
N ASN A 69 4.19 -13.74 -7.39
CA ASN A 69 4.62 -13.06 -8.61
C ASN A 69 3.45 -12.72 -9.54
N VAL A 70 2.42 -12.11 -8.98
CA VAL A 70 1.22 -11.75 -9.75
C VAL A 70 1.42 -10.41 -10.47
N PRO A 71 0.70 -10.21 -11.59
CA PRO A 71 0.80 -8.94 -12.33
C PRO A 71 0.28 -7.75 -11.51
N ILE A 72 0.89 -6.59 -11.75
CA ILE A 72 0.41 -5.33 -11.24
C ILE A 72 -0.18 -4.57 -12.42
N HIS A 73 -1.49 -4.36 -12.39
CA HIS A 73 -2.19 -3.68 -13.45
C HIS A 73 -2.27 -2.18 -13.17
N VAL A 74 -2.08 -1.38 -14.21
CA VAL A 74 -2.19 0.07 -14.11
C VAL A 74 -3.20 0.54 -15.14
N TYR A 75 -4.24 1.22 -14.67
CA TYR A 75 -5.29 1.75 -15.52
C TYR A 75 -5.28 3.28 -15.47
N GLU A 76 -5.30 3.91 -16.62
CA GLU A 76 -5.46 5.36 -16.69
C GLU A 76 -6.87 5.63 -17.20
N LEU A 77 -7.73 6.19 -16.33
CA LEU A 77 -9.16 6.28 -16.57
C LEU A 77 -9.70 7.67 -16.23
N PRO A 78 -10.76 8.11 -16.93
CA PRO A 78 -11.53 9.25 -16.45
C PRO A 78 -11.99 8.98 -15.02
N ARG A 79 -11.97 10.01 -14.18
CA ARG A 79 -12.26 9.88 -12.75
C ARG A 79 -13.61 9.20 -12.49
N GLU A 80 -14.65 9.58 -13.26
CA GLU A 80 -15.97 8.98 -13.08
C GLU A 80 -15.96 7.47 -13.33
N GLU A 81 -15.23 7.04 -14.35
CA GLU A 81 -15.13 5.62 -14.66
C GLU A 81 -14.34 4.88 -13.61
N ALA A 82 -13.23 5.47 -13.12
CA ALA A 82 -12.45 4.88 -12.04
C ALA A 82 -13.30 4.69 -10.80
N GLU A 83 -14.10 5.69 -10.43
CA GLU A 83 -15.00 5.62 -9.27
C GLU A 83 -16.07 4.55 -9.44
N ARG A 84 -16.61 4.43 -10.65
CA ARG A 84 -17.62 3.41 -10.96
C ARG A 84 -17.04 1.99 -10.85
N ARG A 85 -15.79 1.79 -11.29
CA ARG A 85 -15.15 0.47 -11.32
C ARG A 85 -14.55 0.06 -9.97
N PHE A 86 -13.96 1.00 -9.25
CA PHE A 86 -13.16 0.69 -8.06
C PHE A 86 -13.74 1.24 -6.77
N GLY A 87 -14.66 2.20 -6.85
CA GLY A 87 -15.28 2.78 -5.67
C GLY A 87 -14.30 3.56 -4.80
N GLU A 88 -14.66 3.73 -3.53
CA GLU A 88 -13.84 4.51 -2.61
C GLU A 88 -12.55 3.80 -2.16
N ASP A 89 -12.47 2.49 -2.37
CA ASP A 89 -11.30 1.71 -1.92
C ASP A 89 -10.00 2.13 -2.61
N MET A 90 -10.09 2.82 -3.76
CA MET A 90 -8.89 3.32 -4.44
C MET A 90 -8.37 4.61 -3.85
N TYR A 91 -9.13 5.27 -2.98
CA TYR A 91 -8.74 6.55 -2.40
C TYR A 91 -8.04 6.37 -1.05
N ASP A 92 -7.24 7.39 -0.71
CA ASP A 92 -6.58 7.48 0.59
C ASP A 92 -7.44 8.32 1.55
N LEU A 93 -6.94 8.53 2.77
CA LEU A 93 -7.65 9.30 3.79
C LEU A 93 -7.95 10.73 3.32
N PHE A 94 -7.00 11.35 2.60
CA PHE A 94 -7.16 12.71 2.11
C PHE A 94 -7.62 12.68 0.65
N PRO A 95 -8.62 13.49 0.29
CA PRO A 95 -9.20 13.42 -1.05
C PRO A 95 -8.25 13.95 -2.13
N ILE A 96 -8.42 13.42 -3.33
CA ILE A 96 -7.76 13.96 -4.53
C ILE A 96 -8.50 15.22 -4.93
N PRO A 97 -7.79 16.34 -5.25
CA PRO A 97 -8.46 17.58 -5.63
C PRO A 97 -9.48 17.37 -6.76
N PRO A 98 -10.64 18.04 -6.68
CA PRO A 98 -11.72 17.81 -7.65
C PRO A 98 -11.38 18.18 -9.09
N GLU A 99 -10.40 19.03 -9.31
CA GLU A 99 -9.94 19.42 -10.66
C GLU A 99 -9.15 18.30 -11.37
N ILE A 100 -8.69 17.27 -10.64
CA ILE A 100 -8.02 16.13 -11.25
C ILE A 100 -9.08 15.22 -11.85
N LYS A 101 -9.15 15.18 -13.17
CA LYS A 101 -10.23 14.49 -13.91
C LYS A 101 -9.83 13.13 -14.46
N THR A 102 -8.54 12.81 -14.47
CA THR A 102 -8.04 11.51 -14.93
C THR A 102 -7.22 10.90 -13.79
N LEU A 103 -7.48 9.64 -13.49
CA LEU A 103 -6.78 8.93 -12.42
C LEU A 103 -6.00 7.75 -12.98
N LYS A 104 -4.82 7.54 -12.42
CA LYS A 104 -4.01 6.35 -12.64
C LYS A 104 -4.27 5.42 -11.47
N VAL A 105 -4.85 4.25 -11.73
CA VAL A 105 -5.24 3.30 -10.69
C VAL A 105 -4.37 2.06 -10.77
N VAL A 106 -3.73 1.71 -9.67
CA VAL A 106 -2.83 0.56 -9.56
C VAL A 106 -3.58 -0.57 -8.87
N VAL A 107 -3.62 -1.74 -9.50
CA VAL A 107 -4.40 -2.88 -9.02
C VAL A 107 -3.52 -4.11 -8.88
N ILE A 108 -3.48 -4.64 -7.66
CA ILE A 108 -2.98 -5.99 -7.38
C ILE A 108 -4.24 -6.79 -7.05
N GLU A 109 -4.64 -7.69 -7.96
CA GLU A 109 -5.96 -8.32 -7.94
C GLU A 109 -6.24 -9.05 -6.63
N ASN A 110 -7.44 -8.81 -6.07
CA ASN A 110 -7.88 -9.37 -4.78
C ASN A 110 -6.94 -9.01 -3.61
N TRP A 111 -6.17 -7.93 -3.77
CA TRP A 111 -5.18 -7.56 -2.77
C TRP A 111 -5.19 -6.08 -2.43
N ASN A 112 -4.99 -5.23 -3.44
CA ASN A 112 -4.95 -3.78 -3.20
C ASN A 112 -5.31 -3.02 -4.48
N VAL A 113 -6.09 -1.95 -4.31
CA VAL A 113 -6.45 -1.02 -5.38
C VAL A 113 -6.15 0.38 -4.87
N ASN A 114 -5.40 1.17 -5.64
CA ASN A 114 -5.05 2.52 -5.19
C ASN A 114 -4.86 3.46 -6.37
N ALA A 115 -5.45 4.66 -6.26
CA ALA A 115 -5.15 5.74 -7.19
C ALA A 115 -3.73 6.25 -6.85
N CYS A 116 -2.79 6.09 -7.76
CA CYS A 116 -1.38 6.39 -7.52
C CYS A 116 -0.68 6.70 -8.84
N ASN A 117 0.01 7.84 -8.88
CA ASN A 117 0.68 8.30 -10.10
C ASN A 117 2.17 7.98 -10.16
N LYS A 118 2.69 7.19 -9.21
CA LYS A 118 4.10 6.80 -9.18
C LYS A 118 4.35 5.59 -10.07
N GLN A 119 5.63 5.27 -10.28
CA GLN A 119 6.03 4.10 -11.03
C GLN A 119 5.97 2.85 -10.16
N HIS A 120 5.64 1.72 -10.78
CA HIS A 120 5.52 0.43 -10.11
C HIS A 120 6.24 -0.65 -10.92
N THR A 121 6.61 -1.74 -10.25
CA THR A 121 7.12 -2.92 -10.95
C THR A 121 5.99 -3.58 -11.73
N LYS A 122 6.31 -4.43 -12.69
CA LYS A 122 5.31 -5.12 -13.51
C LYS A 122 4.63 -6.26 -12.76
N THR A 123 5.37 -6.89 -11.85
CA THR A 123 4.84 -8.00 -11.03
C THR A 123 5.30 -7.82 -9.59
N THR A 124 4.59 -8.48 -8.67
CA THR A 124 4.95 -8.43 -7.25
C THR A 124 6.30 -9.09 -6.97
N GLY A 125 6.67 -10.11 -7.76
CA GLY A 125 7.93 -10.83 -7.57
C GLY A 125 9.16 -9.98 -7.79
N GLU A 126 9.07 -8.91 -8.58
CA GLU A 126 10.20 -8.03 -8.84
C GLU A 126 10.60 -7.21 -7.61
N VAL A 127 9.74 -7.13 -6.60
CA VAL A 127 10.01 -6.36 -5.39
C VAL A 127 11.11 -6.99 -4.55
N GLY A 128 11.10 -8.31 -4.40
CA GLY A 128 12.02 -9.02 -3.50
C GLY A 128 11.46 -9.11 -2.09
N GLU A 129 12.32 -9.43 -1.14
CA GLU A 129 11.90 -9.67 0.24
C GLU A 129 11.55 -8.37 0.97
N ILE A 130 10.46 -8.39 1.72
CA ILE A 130 9.99 -7.27 2.53
C ILE A 130 10.24 -7.61 4.00
N LYS A 131 10.93 -6.71 4.72
CA LYS A 131 11.23 -6.89 6.14
C LYS A 131 10.66 -5.72 6.94
N ILE A 132 9.70 -5.99 7.82
CA ILE A 132 9.15 -4.97 8.72
C ILE A 132 10.22 -4.65 9.78
N LYS A 133 10.56 -3.36 9.90
CA LYS A 133 11.62 -2.91 10.80
C LYS A 133 11.08 -2.26 12.05
N LYS A 134 9.96 -1.53 11.94
CA LYS A 134 9.42 -0.77 13.06
C LYS A 134 7.93 -0.56 12.88
N VAL A 135 7.19 -0.69 13.96
CA VAL A 135 5.75 -0.37 14.00
C VAL A 135 5.54 0.62 15.13
N ARG A 136 4.91 1.75 14.81
CA ARG A 136 4.61 2.79 15.78
C ARG A 136 3.15 3.18 15.71
N PHE A 137 2.50 3.26 16.87
CA PHE A 137 1.12 3.73 16.94
C PHE A 137 1.07 5.08 17.65
N ARG A 138 0.54 6.10 16.98
CA ARG A 138 0.34 7.44 17.54
C ARG A 138 -1.08 7.55 18.04
N LYS A 139 -1.28 7.28 19.31
CA LYS A 139 -2.60 7.20 19.94
C LYS A 139 -3.43 8.47 19.77
N SER A 140 -2.82 9.65 19.98
CA SER A 140 -3.54 10.92 19.91
C SER A 140 -4.09 11.22 18.52
N LYS A 141 -3.44 10.73 17.47
CA LYS A 141 -3.84 10.94 16.09
C LYS A 141 -4.53 9.74 15.49
N GLU A 142 -4.50 8.61 16.18
CA GLU A 142 -4.97 7.32 15.68
C GLU A 142 -4.32 6.98 14.33
N LEU A 143 -2.99 7.04 14.30
CA LEU A 143 -2.20 6.71 13.12
C LEU A 143 -1.23 5.58 13.43
N LEU A 144 -1.27 4.58 12.57
CA LEU A 144 -0.38 3.41 12.64
C LEU A 144 0.67 3.53 11.56
N GLU A 145 1.95 3.56 11.97
CA GLU A 145 3.10 3.66 11.06
C GLU A 145 3.81 2.31 11.00
N ILE A 146 3.97 1.80 9.79
CA ILE A 146 4.67 0.53 9.55
C ILE A 146 5.84 0.84 8.62
N SER A 147 7.05 0.69 9.15
CA SER A 147 8.29 0.91 8.40
C SER A 147 8.91 -0.42 8.02
N PHE A 148 9.41 -0.50 6.80
CA PHE A 148 9.98 -1.74 6.28
C PHE A 148 11.13 -1.43 5.33
N ASP A 149 11.96 -2.46 5.10
CA ASP A 149 13.00 -2.43 4.08
C ASP A 149 12.71 -3.48 3.02
N VAL A 150 13.12 -3.19 1.80
CA VAL A 150 13.11 -4.14 0.68
C VAL A 150 14.54 -4.65 0.52
N LEU A 151 14.71 -5.94 0.66
CA LEU A 151 16.04 -6.56 0.66
C LEU A 151 16.47 -7.08 -0.71
#